data_e5e82ed7d2ae4ef9cfcefef451b397c9
#
_entry.id   e5e82ed7d2ae4ef9cfcefef451b397c9
#
_cell.length_a   1.000
_cell.length_b   1.000
_cell.length_c   1.000
_cell.angle_alpha   90.00
_cell.angle_beta   90.00
_cell.angle_gamma   90.00
#
_symmetry.space_group_name_H-M   'P 1'
#
loop_
_entity.id
_entity.type
_entity.pdbx_description
1 polymer ?
#
loop_
_entity_poly.entity_id
_entity_poly.type
_entity_poly.pdbx_seq_one_letter_code
_entity_poly.pdbx_strand_id
1 'polypeptide(L)'
;MKKILSIIALSIAVMACGSKTNLETALIQAGDNRAELEKVLNHYAVDSLKYKAACFLIENMPYHYYYTGEEVNYEKQFFKMLHETALSPEVIADSLNRGRMNEQFGRTELKYDIREVDSVYLVHNIDWAFKVWREQPWGKKVSFENFCEYVLPYRVGDECPVEWRERLYDKYNSLLDSIRLKPESVFPWIVADALLDSLKKRSPRFVSYSYAKHSAGPEIADWLSGNCEDLADAFTYICRSLGIPSGCDEMLMRGDNNVPHYWNFVPDDHCDAFFCSLLYPGPLIQSHTYDAPRGK
;
A
#
# COMPACT_ATOMS: atom_id res chain seq x y z
N MET A 1 -16.15 35.80 -53.53
CA MET A 1 -16.50 34.54 -52.83
C MET A 1 -15.29 33.70 -52.41
N LYS A 2 -14.04 33.99 -52.78
CA LYS A 2 -12.84 33.19 -52.36
C LYS A 2 -12.15 33.65 -51.06
N LYS A 3 -12.55 34.77 -50.44
CA LYS A 3 -11.92 35.28 -49.21
C LYS A 3 -12.67 34.89 -47.90
N ILE A 4 -13.86 34.34 -47.99
CA ILE A 4 -14.67 33.92 -46.82
C ILE A 4 -14.35 32.47 -46.41
N LEU A 5 -13.89 31.62 -47.32
CA LEU A 5 -13.52 30.25 -47.03
C LEU A 5 -12.20 30.12 -46.23
N SER A 6 -11.32 31.10 -46.30
CA SER A 6 -10.03 31.06 -45.57
C SER A 6 -10.11 31.43 -44.10
N ILE A 7 -11.20 32.10 -43.67
CA ILE A 7 -11.39 32.52 -42.28
C ILE A 7 -12.05 31.39 -41.47
N ILE A 8 -12.84 30.51 -42.10
CA ILE A 8 -13.48 29.39 -41.43
C ILE A 8 -12.49 28.24 -41.18
N ALA A 9 -11.47 28.08 -42.01
CA ALA A 9 -10.44 27.05 -41.79
C ALA A 9 -9.45 27.38 -40.65
N LEU A 10 -9.30 28.66 -40.28
CA LEU A 10 -8.41 29.08 -39.20
C LEU A 10 -9.07 29.03 -37.80
N SER A 11 -10.40 29.06 -37.73
CA SER A 11 -11.15 29.01 -36.47
C SER A 11 -11.36 27.58 -35.92
N ILE A 12 -11.07 26.54 -36.70
CA ILE A 12 -11.20 25.13 -36.26
C ILE A 12 -9.87 24.63 -35.62
N ALA A 13 -8.74 25.31 -35.88
CA ALA A 13 -7.43 24.92 -35.34
C ALA A 13 -7.16 25.40 -33.91
N VAL A 14 -8.02 26.20 -33.30
CA VAL A 14 -7.80 26.81 -31.96
C VAL A 14 -8.59 26.12 -30.84
N MET A 15 -9.47 25.16 -31.15
CA MET A 15 -10.27 24.43 -30.12
C MET A 15 -9.77 23.02 -29.81
N ALA A 16 -8.56 22.65 -30.16
CA ALA A 16 -7.96 21.38 -29.79
C ALA A 16 -6.95 21.49 -28.64
N CYS A 17 -7.14 22.46 -27.73
CA CYS A 17 -6.51 22.41 -26.41
C CYS A 17 -7.51 21.71 -25.45
N GLY A 18 -7.84 20.46 -25.74
CA GLY A 18 -8.55 19.59 -24.80
C GLY A 18 -7.68 19.47 -23.55
N SER A 19 -8.23 19.69 -22.38
CA SER A 19 -7.58 19.36 -21.11
C SER A 19 -7.12 17.90 -21.22
N LYS A 20 -5.80 17.68 -21.06
CA LYS A 20 -5.26 16.33 -21.02
C LYS A 20 -5.96 15.57 -19.89
N THR A 21 -6.32 14.33 -20.12
CA THR A 21 -6.84 13.47 -19.06
C THR A 21 -5.75 13.23 -18.03
N ASN A 22 -6.13 12.87 -16.79
CA ASN A 22 -5.16 12.51 -15.77
C ASN A 22 -4.22 11.41 -16.24
N LEU A 23 -4.76 10.39 -16.93
CA LEU A 23 -3.98 9.30 -17.52
C LEU A 23 -2.93 9.81 -18.53
N GLU A 24 -3.31 10.65 -19.48
CA GLU A 24 -2.35 11.18 -20.46
C GLU A 24 -1.28 12.06 -19.81
N THR A 25 -1.64 12.79 -18.76
CA THR A 25 -0.70 13.58 -17.97
C THR A 25 0.32 12.66 -17.26
N ALA A 26 -0.13 11.57 -16.65
CA ALA A 26 0.73 10.58 -16.01
C ALA A 26 1.66 9.90 -17.03
N LEU A 27 1.13 9.49 -18.19
CA LEU A 27 1.92 8.88 -19.26
C LEU A 27 2.99 9.82 -19.82
N ILE A 28 2.75 11.13 -19.85
CA ILE A 28 3.77 12.13 -20.23
C ILE A 28 4.87 12.20 -19.16
N GLN A 29 4.51 12.15 -17.88
CA GLN A 29 5.48 12.18 -16.77
C GLN A 29 6.34 10.91 -16.68
N ALA A 30 5.85 9.80 -17.22
CA ALA A 30 6.59 8.55 -17.30
C ALA A 30 7.87 8.64 -18.15
N GLY A 31 7.93 9.58 -19.11
CA GLY A 31 9.10 9.72 -19.97
C GLY A 31 9.42 8.45 -20.73
N ASP A 32 10.63 7.93 -20.60
CA ASP A 32 11.07 6.70 -21.28
C ASP A 32 10.31 5.45 -20.83
N ASN A 33 9.75 5.45 -19.63
CA ASN A 33 8.95 4.33 -19.09
C ASN A 33 7.52 4.28 -19.64
N ARG A 34 7.09 5.28 -20.43
CA ARG A 34 5.75 5.34 -21.03
C ARG A 34 5.37 4.04 -21.75
N ALA A 35 6.32 3.48 -22.48
CA ALA A 35 6.08 2.26 -23.26
C ALA A 35 5.70 1.05 -22.37
N GLU A 36 6.27 0.94 -21.17
CA GLU A 36 5.90 -0.11 -20.21
C GLU A 36 4.48 0.08 -19.71
N LEU A 37 4.09 1.30 -19.36
CA LEU A 37 2.72 1.58 -18.88
C LEU A 37 1.67 1.37 -19.98
N GLU A 38 1.98 1.74 -21.23
CA GLU A 38 1.10 1.46 -22.38
C GLU A 38 0.95 -0.04 -22.67
N LYS A 39 1.98 -0.87 -22.40
CA LYS A 39 1.85 -2.34 -22.50
C LYS A 39 0.78 -2.87 -21.52
N VAL A 40 0.72 -2.35 -20.28
CA VAL A 40 -0.31 -2.74 -19.31
C VAL A 40 -1.71 -2.40 -19.80
N LEU A 41 -1.90 -1.18 -20.29
CA LEU A 41 -3.19 -0.74 -20.86
C LEU A 41 -3.61 -1.60 -22.05
N ASN A 42 -2.67 -1.91 -22.95
CA ASN A 42 -2.93 -2.78 -24.09
C ASN A 42 -3.23 -4.23 -23.68
N HIS A 43 -2.56 -4.74 -22.63
CA HIS A 43 -2.80 -6.08 -22.09
C HIS A 43 -4.25 -6.25 -21.63
N TYR A 44 -4.82 -5.21 -21.02
CA TYR A 44 -6.20 -5.23 -20.52
C TYR A 44 -7.23 -4.56 -21.45
N ALA A 45 -6.90 -4.28 -22.70
CA ALA A 45 -7.79 -3.58 -23.63
C ALA A 45 -9.18 -4.22 -23.80
N VAL A 46 -9.28 -5.55 -23.60
CA VAL A 46 -10.55 -6.31 -23.70
C VAL A 46 -11.20 -6.61 -22.34
N ASP A 47 -10.52 -6.39 -21.21
CA ASP A 47 -11.07 -6.52 -19.85
C ASP A 47 -11.30 -5.11 -19.27
N SER A 48 -12.52 -4.62 -19.39
CA SER A 48 -12.86 -3.24 -19.03
C SER A 48 -12.61 -2.91 -17.55
N LEU A 49 -12.76 -3.87 -16.63
CA LEU A 49 -12.50 -3.62 -15.20
C LEU A 49 -11.00 -3.58 -14.89
N LYS A 50 -10.22 -4.52 -15.42
CA LYS A 50 -8.78 -4.50 -15.25
C LYS A 50 -8.14 -3.30 -15.96
N TYR A 51 -8.68 -2.89 -17.12
CA TYR A 51 -8.24 -1.68 -17.80
C TYR A 51 -8.45 -0.43 -16.91
N LYS A 52 -9.62 -0.28 -16.29
CA LYS A 52 -9.90 0.82 -15.36
C LYS A 52 -8.98 0.78 -14.13
N ALA A 53 -8.70 -0.42 -13.60
CA ALA A 53 -7.76 -0.60 -12.50
C ALA A 53 -6.33 -0.21 -12.90
N ALA A 54 -5.89 -0.55 -14.11
CA ALA A 54 -4.61 -0.11 -14.66
C ALA A 54 -4.54 1.41 -14.81
N CYS A 55 -5.60 2.04 -15.34
CA CYS A 55 -5.70 3.51 -15.41
C CYS A 55 -5.59 4.13 -14.01
N PHE A 56 -6.33 3.61 -13.02
CA PHE A 56 -6.28 4.09 -11.64
C PHE A 56 -4.86 4.07 -11.06
N LEU A 57 -4.13 2.95 -11.21
CA LEU A 57 -2.76 2.85 -10.72
C LEU A 57 -1.83 3.84 -11.43
N ILE A 58 -1.90 3.94 -12.76
CA ILE A 58 -1.02 4.81 -13.55
C ILE A 58 -1.30 6.29 -13.24
N GLU A 59 -2.55 6.70 -13.08
CA GLU A 59 -2.93 8.07 -12.76
C GLU A 59 -2.42 8.53 -11.40
N ASN A 60 -2.25 7.60 -10.45
CA ASN A 60 -1.76 7.90 -9.10
C ASN A 60 -0.24 7.75 -8.95
N MET A 61 0.46 7.08 -9.87
CA MET A 61 1.92 6.89 -9.82
C MET A 61 2.77 8.17 -9.78
N PRO A 62 2.40 9.31 -10.41
CA PRO A 62 3.25 10.51 -10.41
C PRO A 62 3.64 11.03 -9.03
N TYR A 63 2.88 10.68 -8.00
CA TYR A 63 3.09 11.12 -6.61
C TYR A 63 3.87 10.11 -5.77
N HIS A 64 4.11 8.91 -6.31
CA HIS A 64 4.80 7.84 -5.59
C HIS A 64 6.29 7.85 -5.91
N TYR A 65 7.09 7.76 -4.86
CA TYR A 65 8.53 7.69 -4.95
C TYR A 65 9.09 6.78 -3.85
N TYR A 66 10.34 6.40 -3.99
CA TYR A 66 11.10 5.66 -2.98
C TYR A 66 12.57 6.05 -3.02
N TYR A 67 13.25 5.77 -1.94
CA TYR A 67 14.69 5.92 -1.87
C TYR A 67 15.40 4.60 -2.10
N THR A 68 16.57 4.66 -2.74
CA THR A 68 17.44 3.51 -2.97
C THR A 68 18.90 3.89 -2.69
N GLY A 69 19.73 2.90 -2.44
CA GLY A 69 21.15 3.08 -2.14
C GLY A 69 21.63 2.22 -0.99
N GLU A 70 22.92 2.31 -0.72
CA GLU A 70 23.58 1.48 0.31
C GLU A 70 23.04 1.76 1.72
N GLU A 71 22.77 3.04 2.04
CA GLU A 71 22.21 3.45 3.33
C GLU A 71 20.83 2.82 3.58
N VAL A 72 19.96 2.82 2.56
CA VAL A 72 18.64 2.21 2.64
C VAL A 72 18.72 0.71 2.90
N ASN A 73 19.61 0.02 2.18
CA ASN A 73 19.85 -1.41 2.36
C ASN A 73 20.44 -1.73 3.75
N TYR A 74 21.28 -0.86 4.26
CA TYR A 74 21.85 -1.00 5.60
C TYR A 74 20.76 -0.87 6.68
N GLU A 75 19.85 0.09 6.56
CA GLU A 75 18.74 0.28 7.51
C GLU A 75 17.78 -0.93 7.52
N LYS A 76 17.55 -1.58 6.39
CA LYS A 76 16.75 -2.83 6.33
C LYS A 76 17.32 -3.98 7.15
N GLN A 77 18.63 -3.98 7.43
CA GLN A 77 19.25 -5.00 8.29
C GLN A 77 18.72 -4.96 9.73
N PHE A 78 18.25 -3.81 10.21
CA PHE A 78 17.65 -3.69 11.53
C PHE A 78 16.47 -4.65 11.71
N PHE A 79 15.52 -4.66 10.78
CA PHE A 79 14.37 -5.56 10.83
C PHE A 79 14.77 -7.02 10.75
N LYS A 80 15.69 -7.32 9.85
CA LYS A 80 16.20 -8.67 9.71
C LYS A 80 16.82 -9.15 11.03
N MET A 81 17.63 -8.32 11.67
CA MET A 81 18.22 -8.65 12.96
C MET A 81 17.19 -8.78 14.07
N LEU A 82 16.14 -7.95 14.11
CA LEU A 82 15.04 -8.06 15.06
C LEU A 82 14.31 -9.41 14.94
N HIS A 83 14.16 -9.91 13.74
CA HIS A 83 13.50 -11.18 13.48
C HIS A 83 14.40 -12.39 13.75
N GLU A 84 15.69 -12.31 13.40
CA GLU A 84 16.61 -13.43 13.40
C GLU A 84 17.38 -13.61 14.72
N THR A 85 17.36 -12.62 15.62
CA THR A 85 18.16 -12.65 16.85
C THR A 85 17.31 -12.51 18.11
N ALA A 86 17.83 -12.97 19.23
CA ALA A 86 17.25 -12.76 20.56
C ALA A 86 17.71 -11.44 21.22
N LEU A 87 18.47 -10.62 20.52
CA LEU A 87 18.94 -9.33 21.03
C LEU A 87 17.78 -8.36 21.20
N SER A 88 17.91 -7.46 22.18
CA SER A 88 16.91 -6.40 22.34
C SER A 88 16.98 -5.40 21.21
N PRO A 89 15.85 -4.73 20.87
CA PRO A 89 15.81 -3.69 19.84
C PRO A 89 16.85 -2.59 20.05
N GLU A 90 17.08 -2.20 21.29
CA GLU A 90 18.04 -1.14 21.66
C GLU A 90 19.48 -1.57 21.33
N VAL A 91 19.84 -2.81 21.64
CA VAL A 91 21.17 -3.36 21.33
C VAL A 91 21.39 -3.42 19.82
N ILE A 92 20.37 -3.81 19.06
CA ILE A 92 20.44 -3.85 17.59
C ILE A 92 20.57 -2.44 17.03
N ALA A 93 19.72 -1.49 17.49
CA ALA A 93 19.77 -0.09 17.08
C ALA A 93 21.12 0.55 17.37
N ASP A 94 21.69 0.34 18.57
CA ASP A 94 23.02 0.83 18.93
C ASP A 94 24.13 0.23 18.06
N SER A 95 24.02 -1.04 17.71
CA SER A 95 24.97 -1.72 16.83
C SER A 95 24.95 -1.14 15.42
N LEU A 96 23.73 -0.95 14.86
CA LEU A 96 23.54 -0.37 13.54
C LEU A 96 23.98 1.09 13.50
N ASN A 97 23.66 1.89 14.52
CA ASN A 97 24.08 3.29 14.59
C ASN A 97 25.61 3.43 14.67
N ARG A 98 26.28 2.57 15.43
CA ARG A 98 27.76 2.55 15.48
C ARG A 98 28.36 2.14 14.13
N GLY A 99 27.79 1.14 13.47
CA GLY A 99 28.21 0.76 12.12
C GLY A 99 28.04 1.91 11.14
N ARG A 100 26.87 2.56 11.13
CA ARG A 100 26.56 3.69 10.28
C ARG A 100 27.51 4.88 10.46
N MET A 101 27.95 5.17 11.69
CA MET A 101 28.92 6.23 11.95
C MET A 101 30.32 5.93 11.39
N ASN A 102 30.64 4.66 11.18
CA ASN A 102 31.95 4.21 10.70
C ASN A 102 31.97 3.94 9.19
N GLU A 103 30.81 3.87 8.54
CA GLU A 103 30.70 3.62 7.11
C GLU A 103 30.41 4.91 6.33
N GLN A 104 31.02 5.01 5.15
CA GLN A 104 30.72 6.06 4.19
C GLN A 104 29.78 5.47 3.14
N PHE A 105 28.49 5.69 3.31
CA PHE A 105 27.51 5.29 2.31
C PHE A 105 27.59 6.16 1.07
N GLY A 106 27.34 5.55 -0.08
CA GLY A 106 27.10 6.25 -1.33
C GLY A 106 25.85 7.16 -1.23
N ARG A 107 25.67 8.01 -2.24
CA ARG A 107 24.50 8.90 -2.29
C ARG A 107 23.21 8.11 -2.37
N THR A 108 22.25 8.43 -1.51
CA THR A 108 20.87 7.96 -1.63
C THR A 108 20.21 8.58 -2.87
N GLU A 109 19.57 7.76 -3.70
CA GLU A 109 18.86 8.18 -4.90
C GLU A 109 17.36 8.15 -4.66
N LEU A 110 16.67 9.18 -5.19
CA LEU A 110 15.22 9.25 -5.25
C LEU A 110 14.74 8.70 -6.59
N LYS A 111 13.86 7.70 -6.54
CA LYS A 111 13.22 7.08 -7.70
C LYS A 111 11.72 7.33 -7.69
N TYR A 112 11.13 7.58 -8.85
CA TYR A 112 9.69 7.76 -9.00
C TYR A 112 9.08 6.53 -9.65
N ASP A 113 8.03 5.97 -9.06
CA ASP A 113 7.37 4.76 -9.54
C ASP A 113 6.98 4.86 -11.02
N ILE A 114 6.44 5.99 -11.41
CA ILE A 114 6.01 6.25 -12.79
C ILE A 114 7.13 6.08 -13.84
N ARG A 115 8.40 6.17 -13.42
CA ARG A 115 9.59 6.05 -14.26
C ARG A 115 10.31 4.72 -14.15
N GLU A 116 9.96 3.88 -13.16
CA GLU A 116 10.72 2.69 -12.81
C GLU A 116 9.88 1.40 -12.89
N VAL A 117 8.57 1.49 -12.60
CA VAL A 117 7.71 0.30 -12.52
C VAL A 117 7.41 -0.22 -13.92
N ASP A 118 7.70 -1.50 -14.16
CA ASP A 118 7.50 -2.14 -15.45
C ASP A 118 6.12 -2.80 -15.61
N SER A 119 5.85 -3.24 -16.84
CA SER A 119 4.58 -3.85 -17.21
C SER A 119 4.37 -5.22 -16.57
N VAL A 120 5.43 -6.00 -16.36
CA VAL A 120 5.34 -7.35 -15.80
C VAL A 120 4.88 -7.26 -14.33
N TYR A 121 5.52 -6.38 -13.58
CA TYR A 121 5.15 -6.11 -12.18
C TYR A 121 3.70 -5.64 -12.04
N LEU A 122 3.26 -4.65 -12.85
CA LEU A 122 1.89 -4.15 -12.76
C LEU A 122 0.84 -5.17 -13.15
N VAL A 123 1.08 -5.94 -14.22
CA VAL A 123 0.17 -7.01 -14.63
C VAL A 123 0.05 -8.05 -13.53
N HIS A 124 1.17 -8.50 -12.95
CA HIS A 124 1.16 -9.45 -11.84
C HIS A 124 0.38 -8.90 -10.62
N ASN A 125 0.63 -7.63 -10.24
CA ASN A 125 -0.09 -7.01 -9.13
C ASN A 125 -1.61 -6.94 -9.38
N ILE A 126 -2.03 -6.49 -10.57
CA ILE A 126 -3.45 -6.37 -10.94
C ILE A 126 -4.11 -7.75 -10.95
N ASP A 127 -3.48 -8.74 -11.57
CA ASP A 127 -4.04 -10.09 -11.68
C ASP A 127 -4.23 -10.74 -10.30
N TRP A 128 -3.25 -10.63 -9.41
CA TRP A 128 -3.37 -11.12 -8.03
C TRP A 128 -4.42 -10.37 -7.22
N ALA A 129 -4.50 -9.04 -7.34
CA ALA A 129 -5.53 -8.27 -6.66
C ALA A 129 -6.93 -8.67 -7.11
N PHE A 130 -7.16 -8.85 -8.42
CA PHE A 130 -8.42 -9.33 -8.96
C PHE A 130 -8.74 -10.77 -8.57
N LYS A 131 -7.74 -11.65 -8.53
CA LYS A 131 -7.90 -13.03 -8.07
C LYS A 131 -8.48 -13.06 -6.66
N VAL A 132 -7.83 -12.42 -5.70
CA VAL A 132 -8.29 -12.44 -4.31
C VAL A 132 -9.62 -11.71 -4.13
N TRP A 133 -9.85 -10.62 -4.83
CA TRP A 133 -11.14 -9.89 -4.79
C TRP A 133 -12.30 -10.75 -5.30
N ARG A 134 -12.11 -11.50 -6.40
CA ARG A 134 -13.18 -12.31 -7.02
C ARG A 134 -13.39 -13.66 -6.35
N GLU A 135 -12.33 -14.30 -5.85
CA GLU A 135 -12.39 -15.64 -5.29
C GLU A 135 -12.79 -15.69 -3.82
N GLN A 136 -12.48 -14.64 -3.05
CA GLN A 136 -12.78 -14.63 -1.62
C GLN A 136 -14.25 -14.26 -1.34
N PRO A 137 -14.91 -14.87 -0.34
CA PRO A 137 -16.32 -14.58 -0.03
C PRO A 137 -16.60 -13.11 0.26
N TRP A 138 -15.70 -12.44 0.96
CA TRP A 138 -15.81 -11.02 1.34
C TRP A 138 -15.65 -10.05 0.18
N GLY A 139 -15.02 -10.45 -0.91
CA GLY A 139 -14.89 -9.62 -2.10
C GLY A 139 -16.24 -9.24 -2.72
N LYS A 140 -17.31 -10.01 -2.45
CA LYS A 140 -18.68 -9.70 -2.91
C LYS A 140 -19.26 -8.42 -2.31
N LYS A 141 -18.70 -7.97 -1.17
CA LYS A 141 -19.09 -6.76 -0.45
C LYS A 141 -18.06 -5.64 -0.55
N VAL A 142 -17.16 -5.74 -1.51
CA VAL A 142 -16.16 -4.70 -1.81
C VAL A 142 -16.50 -4.13 -3.17
N SER A 143 -16.93 -2.87 -3.22
CA SER A 143 -17.19 -2.17 -4.47
C SER A 143 -15.91 -2.05 -5.30
N PHE A 144 -16.06 -1.73 -6.59
CA PHE A 144 -14.87 -1.55 -7.45
C PHE A 144 -14.05 -0.34 -7.00
N GLU A 145 -14.70 0.71 -6.50
CA GLU A 145 -14.05 1.90 -5.94
C GLU A 145 -13.22 1.52 -4.72
N ASN A 146 -13.80 0.83 -3.73
CA ASN A 146 -13.08 0.36 -2.54
C ASN A 146 -11.99 -0.66 -2.89
N PHE A 147 -12.19 -1.49 -3.92
CA PHE A 147 -11.15 -2.36 -4.44
C PHE A 147 -9.96 -1.55 -4.97
N CYS A 148 -10.20 -0.53 -5.79
CA CYS A 148 -9.14 0.31 -6.35
C CYS A 148 -8.35 1.05 -5.28
N GLU A 149 -9.03 1.58 -4.26
CA GLU A 149 -8.39 2.39 -3.21
C GLU A 149 -7.68 1.52 -2.15
N TYR A 150 -8.24 0.37 -1.77
CA TYR A 150 -7.84 -0.33 -0.55
C TYR A 150 -7.36 -1.77 -0.74
N VAL A 151 -7.49 -2.36 -1.93
CA VAL A 151 -6.99 -3.72 -2.24
C VAL A 151 -5.95 -3.68 -3.35
N LEU A 152 -6.21 -2.94 -4.42
CA LEU A 152 -5.41 -2.90 -5.63
C LEU A 152 -4.00 -2.28 -5.45
N PRO A 153 -3.77 -1.24 -4.61
CA PRO A 153 -2.48 -0.58 -4.54
C PRO A 153 -1.35 -1.55 -4.22
N TYR A 154 -0.23 -1.40 -4.93
CA TYR A 154 0.93 -2.30 -4.86
C TYR A 154 1.91 -1.94 -3.75
N ARG A 155 1.73 -0.81 -3.09
CA ARG A 155 2.54 -0.30 -1.98
C ARG A 155 1.66 0.32 -0.90
N VAL A 156 2.21 0.57 0.28
CA VAL A 156 1.53 1.21 1.40
C VAL A 156 2.16 2.56 1.71
N GLY A 157 3.47 2.62 1.92
CA GLY A 157 4.24 3.82 2.21
C GLY A 157 5.13 4.26 1.03
N ASP A 158 6.38 4.61 1.32
CA ASP A 158 7.41 5.06 0.38
C ASP A 158 8.47 4.00 0.07
N GLU A 159 8.18 2.74 0.33
CA GLU A 159 9.04 1.60 0.03
C GLU A 159 9.21 1.35 -1.46
N CYS A 160 10.34 0.74 -1.83
CA CYS A 160 10.58 0.27 -3.19
C CYS A 160 9.52 -0.76 -3.61
N PRO A 161 8.88 -0.61 -4.77
CA PRO A 161 7.94 -1.60 -5.29
C PRO A 161 8.61 -2.96 -5.50
N VAL A 162 8.08 -3.99 -4.85
CA VAL A 162 8.52 -5.40 -4.96
C VAL A 162 7.31 -6.32 -4.98
N GLU A 163 7.45 -7.51 -5.54
CA GLU A 163 6.38 -8.52 -5.53
C GLU A 163 6.20 -9.09 -4.12
N TRP A 164 4.95 -9.12 -3.64
CA TRP A 164 4.62 -9.58 -2.29
C TRP A 164 3.30 -10.34 -2.18
N ARG A 165 2.36 -10.13 -3.13
CA ARG A 165 0.97 -10.60 -2.98
C ARG A 165 0.87 -12.10 -2.86
N GLU A 166 1.50 -12.83 -3.76
CA GLU A 166 1.48 -14.30 -3.78
C GLU A 166 2.10 -14.87 -2.51
N ARG A 167 3.29 -14.40 -2.18
CA ARG A 167 4.02 -14.84 -0.99
C ARG A 167 3.24 -14.63 0.31
N LEU A 168 2.63 -13.45 0.49
CA LEU A 168 1.84 -13.17 1.68
C LEU A 168 0.49 -13.91 1.66
N TYR A 169 -0.12 -14.10 0.49
CA TYR A 169 -1.29 -14.94 0.36
C TYR A 169 -1.00 -16.37 0.83
N ASP A 170 0.04 -17.00 0.33
CA ASP A 170 0.41 -18.37 0.70
C ASP A 170 0.69 -18.50 2.21
N LYS A 171 1.33 -17.48 2.79
CA LYS A 171 1.67 -17.47 4.21
C LYS A 171 0.46 -17.32 5.13
N TYR A 172 -0.53 -16.50 4.74
CA TYR A 172 -1.59 -16.05 5.66
C TYR A 172 -2.99 -16.57 5.32
N ASN A 173 -3.22 -17.06 4.10
CA ASN A 173 -4.55 -17.46 3.64
C ASN A 173 -5.22 -18.54 4.52
N SER A 174 -4.44 -19.50 5.04
CA SER A 174 -4.95 -20.57 5.90
C SER A 174 -5.46 -20.08 7.27
N LEU A 175 -5.06 -18.89 7.73
CA LEU A 175 -5.58 -18.30 8.96
C LEU A 175 -7.07 -18.00 8.89
N LEU A 176 -7.61 -17.89 7.68
CA LEU A 176 -9.02 -17.56 7.43
C LEU A 176 -9.90 -18.76 7.10
N ASP A 177 -9.37 -19.99 7.16
CA ASP A 177 -10.14 -21.19 6.79
C ASP A 177 -11.40 -21.38 7.63
N SER A 178 -11.31 -21.12 8.94
CA SER A 178 -12.45 -21.27 9.85
C SER A 178 -13.52 -20.19 9.64
N ILE A 179 -13.11 -18.94 9.39
CA ILE A 179 -14.08 -17.86 9.15
C ILE A 179 -14.71 -17.97 7.76
N ARG A 180 -13.97 -18.46 6.76
CA ARG A 180 -14.44 -18.63 5.38
C ARG A 180 -15.68 -19.52 5.27
N LEU A 181 -15.86 -20.44 6.22
CA LEU A 181 -17.02 -21.35 6.27
C LEU A 181 -18.27 -20.72 6.88
N LYS A 182 -18.16 -19.53 7.48
CA LYS A 182 -19.26 -18.88 8.16
C LYS A 182 -20.04 -17.94 7.21
N PRO A 183 -21.37 -17.79 7.38
CA PRO A 183 -22.16 -16.88 6.55
C PRO A 183 -21.70 -15.43 6.60
N GLU A 184 -21.22 -14.96 7.76
CA GLU A 184 -20.73 -13.60 7.98
C GLU A 184 -19.40 -13.30 7.29
N SER A 185 -18.72 -14.30 6.71
CA SER A 185 -17.46 -14.12 5.95
C SER A 185 -17.59 -13.22 4.72
N VAL A 186 -18.80 -12.86 4.33
CA VAL A 186 -19.05 -11.89 3.25
C VAL A 186 -18.74 -10.45 3.67
N PHE A 187 -18.60 -10.17 4.97
CA PHE A 187 -18.29 -8.83 5.48
C PHE A 187 -16.78 -8.69 5.71
N PRO A 188 -16.08 -7.80 4.96
CA PRO A 188 -14.63 -7.64 5.06
C PRO A 188 -14.15 -7.32 6.47
N TRP A 189 -14.86 -6.51 7.22
CA TRP A 189 -14.49 -6.12 8.59
C TRP A 189 -14.55 -7.29 9.58
N ILE A 190 -15.50 -8.24 9.44
CA ILE A 190 -15.56 -9.45 10.28
C ILE A 190 -14.34 -10.35 10.01
N VAL A 191 -13.96 -10.46 8.74
CA VAL A 191 -12.81 -11.25 8.34
C VAL A 191 -11.51 -10.60 8.80
N ALA A 192 -11.43 -9.27 8.72
CA ALA A 192 -10.29 -8.51 9.23
C ALA A 192 -10.13 -8.67 10.76
N ASP A 193 -11.22 -8.71 11.52
CA ASP A 193 -11.21 -8.96 12.97
C ASP A 193 -10.67 -10.35 13.29
N ALA A 194 -11.15 -11.38 12.60
CA ALA A 194 -10.65 -12.75 12.75
C ALA A 194 -9.16 -12.88 12.37
N LEU A 195 -8.73 -12.16 11.34
CA LEU A 195 -7.32 -12.07 10.93
C LEU A 195 -6.49 -11.40 12.03
N LEU A 196 -6.94 -10.25 12.53
CA LEU A 196 -6.30 -9.50 13.60
C LEU A 196 -6.08 -10.36 14.85
N ASP A 197 -7.10 -11.09 15.27
CA ASP A 197 -7.01 -12.03 16.41
C ASP A 197 -5.98 -13.13 16.15
N SER A 198 -5.91 -13.63 14.93
CA SER A 198 -4.94 -14.66 14.54
C SER A 198 -3.51 -14.13 14.52
N LEU A 199 -3.32 -12.89 14.07
CA LEU A 199 -2.02 -12.22 14.03
C LEU A 199 -1.55 -11.82 15.45
N LYS A 200 -2.44 -11.36 16.33
CA LYS A 200 -2.11 -11.04 17.73
C LYS A 200 -1.56 -12.27 18.49
N LYS A 201 -2.04 -13.46 18.18
CA LYS A 201 -1.51 -14.72 18.75
C LYS A 201 -0.08 -15.03 18.33
N ARG A 202 0.41 -14.39 17.27
CA ARG A 202 1.81 -14.47 16.80
C ARG A 202 2.73 -13.50 17.53
N SER A 203 2.22 -12.77 18.53
CA SER A 203 2.96 -11.85 19.40
C SER A 203 3.71 -10.76 18.62
N PRO A 204 3.00 -9.88 17.89
CA PRO A 204 3.62 -8.73 17.24
C PRO A 204 4.43 -7.92 18.25
N ARG A 205 5.63 -7.46 17.86
CA ARG A 205 6.54 -6.75 18.76
C ARG A 205 6.57 -5.27 18.42
N PHE A 206 6.14 -4.43 19.35
CA PHE A 206 6.39 -2.99 19.23
C PHE A 206 7.85 -2.69 19.54
N VAL A 207 8.46 -1.90 18.66
CA VAL A 207 9.83 -1.42 18.78
C VAL A 207 9.83 0.07 18.53
N SER A 208 10.19 0.87 19.54
CA SER A 208 10.34 2.31 19.39
C SER A 208 11.63 2.61 18.66
N TYR A 209 11.58 2.59 17.34
CA TYR A 209 12.68 2.95 16.47
C TYR A 209 12.14 3.81 15.33
N SER A 210 12.89 4.81 14.92
CA SER A 210 12.53 5.68 13.81
C SER A 210 13.58 5.58 12.73
N TYR A 211 13.16 5.25 11.50
CA TYR A 211 14.03 5.33 10.32
C TYR A 211 14.12 6.76 9.86
N ALA A 212 15.23 7.04 9.22
CA ALA A 212 15.44 8.38 8.74
C ALA A 212 14.66 8.68 7.46
N LYS A 213 14.25 7.70 6.62
CA LYS A 213 13.87 8.05 5.25
C LYS A 213 12.95 7.09 4.47
N HIS A 214 12.49 5.96 5.00
CA HIS A 214 11.66 5.04 4.19
C HIS A 214 10.97 3.97 5.01
N SER A 215 9.84 3.48 4.49
CA SER A 215 9.11 2.34 5.06
C SER A 215 9.89 1.03 4.89
N ALA A 216 9.66 0.08 5.81
CA ALA A 216 10.31 -1.22 5.78
C ALA A 216 9.94 -2.05 4.54
N GLY A 217 8.79 -1.77 3.94
CA GLY A 217 8.26 -2.52 2.83
C GLY A 217 7.54 -3.80 3.25
N PRO A 218 7.11 -4.65 2.29
CA PRO A 218 6.24 -5.79 2.57
C PRO A 218 6.90 -6.90 3.40
N GLU A 219 8.22 -6.88 3.60
CA GLU A 219 8.92 -7.78 4.50
C GLU A 219 8.50 -7.61 5.96
N ILE A 220 8.01 -6.43 6.34
CA ILE A 220 7.48 -6.18 7.69
C ILE A 220 6.32 -7.11 8.03
N ALA A 221 5.54 -7.53 7.04
CA ALA A 221 4.48 -8.52 7.22
C ALA A 221 5.02 -9.92 7.59
N ASP A 222 6.29 -10.22 7.29
CA ASP A 222 6.93 -11.46 7.71
C ASP A 222 7.41 -11.41 9.15
N TRP A 223 7.83 -10.26 9.59
CA TRP A 223 8.50 -10.07 10.88
C TRP A 223 7.53 -9.67 11.99
N LEU A 224 6.45 -8.93 11.68
CA LEU A 224 5.49 -8.40 12.64
C LEU A 224 6.18 -7.71 13.82
N SER A 225 7.23 -6.95 13.53
CA SER A 225 8.03 -6.25 14.55
C SER A 225 8.44 -4.89 14.01
N GLY A 226 8.16 -3.83 14.76
CA GLY A 226 8.45 -2.46 14.34
C GLY A 226 7.69 -1.44 15.18
N ASN A 227 7.69 -0.19 14.74
CA ASN A 227 6.91 0.87 15.36
C ASN A 227 5.42 0.78 14.96
N CYS A 228 4.61 1.78 15.31
CA CYS A 228 3.17 1.76 14.99
C CYS A 228 2.90 1.84 13.48
N GLU A 229 3.72 2.57 12.72
CA GLU A 229 3.65 2.66 11.27
C GLU A 229 3.96 1.30 10.62
N ASP A 230 5.10 0.70 10.97
CA ASP A 230 5.52 -0.61 10.47
C ASP A 230 4.46 -1.69 10.68
N LEU A 231 3.84 -1.72 11.86
CA LEU A 231 2.81 -2.71 12.19
C LEU A 231 1.47 -2.41 11.49
N ALA A 232 1.16 -1.14 11.23
CA ALA A 232 0.01 -0.76 10.42
C ALA A 232 0.23 -1.15 8.95
N ASP A 233 1.41 -0.93 8.42
CA ASP A 233 1.80 -1.36 7.06
C ASP A 233 1.74 -2.88 6.92
N ALA A 234 2.29 -3.61 7.90
CA ALA A 234 2.24 -5.08 7.92
C ALA A 234 0.81 -5.60 7.82
N PHE A 235 -0.12 -5.04 8.62
CA PHE A 235 -1.52 -5.45 8.58
C PHE A 235 -2.17 -5.11 7.23
N THR A 236 -1.87 -3.93 6.66
CA THR A 236 -2.39 -3.51 5.36
C THR A 236 -1.91 -4.44 4.24
N TYR A 237 -0.63 -4.80 4.20
CA TYR A 237 -0.09 -5.76 3.23
C TYR A 237 -0.77 -7.13 3.34
N ILE A 238 -0.92 -7.64 4.55
CA ILE A 238 -1.56 -8.94 4.79
C ILE A 238 -3.03 -8.88 4.35
N CYS A 239 -3.78 -7.85 4.73
CA CYS A 239 -5.17 -7.67 4.32
C CYS A 239 -5.31 -7.63 2.80
N ARG A 240 -4.52 -6.79 2.13
CA ARG A 240 -4.57 -6.64 0.66
C ARG A 240 -4.18 -7.93 -0.06
N SER A 241 -3.24 -8.73 0.48
CA SER A 241 -2.90 -10.03 -0.10
C SER A 241 -4.04 -11.03 -0.04
N LEU A 242 -4.95 -10.87 0.91
CA LEU A 242 -6.12 -11.73 1.14
C LEU A 242 -7.42 -11.14 0.56
N GLY A 243 -7.35 -10.01 -0.15
CA GLY A 243 -8.53 -9.34 -0.73
C GLY A 243 -9.40 -8.61 0.28
N ILE A 244 -8.88 -8.32 1.48
CA ILE A 244 -9.55 -7.51 2.50
C ILE A 244 -9.14 -6.05 2.26
N PRO A 245 -10.10 -5.11 2.05
CA PRO A 245 -9.76 -3.70 1.88
C PRO A 245 -9.19 -3.14 3.19
N SER A 246 -8.04 -2.50 3.12
CA SER A 246 -7.40 -1.90 4.30
C SER A 246 -6.55 -0.70 3.91
N GLY A 247 -6.58 0.31 4.79
CA GLY A 247 -5.72 1.48 4.74
C GLY A 247 -5.10 1.78 6.09
N CYS A 248 -4.17 2.73 6.09
CA CYS A 248 -3.56 3.29 7.29
C CYS A 248 -4.07 4.70 7.50
N ASP A 249 -4.39 5.03 8.73
CA ASP A 249 -4.64 6.40 9.20
C ASP A 249 -3.47 6.87 10.04
N GLU A 250 -3.20 8.16 9.96
CA GLU A 250 -2.14 8.82 10.70
C GLU A 250 -2.68 9.96 11.54
N MET A 251 -2.27 10.02 12.79
CA MET A 251 -2.34 11.21 13.62
C MET A 251 -0.94 11.84 13.65
N LEU A 252 -0.77 12.95 12.97
CA LEU A 252 0.53 13.63 12.84
C LEU A 252 1.16 13.99 14.17
N MET A 253 0.34 14.29 15.19
CA MET A 253 0.81 14.71 16.50
C MET A 253 -0.21 14.32 17.58
N ARG A 254 0.18 13.45 18.50
CA ARG A 254 -0.62 13.13 19.68
C ARG A 254 -0.54 14.28 20.69
N GLY A 255 -1.67 14.61 21.30
CA GLY A 255 -1.73 15.68 22.30
C GLY A 255 -0.99 15.39 23.63
N ASP A 256 -0.62 14.14 23.88
CA ASP A 256 0.03 13.68 25.11
C ASP A 256 1.56 13.61 25.01
N ASN A 257 2.14 13.42 23.82
CA ASN A 257 3.59 13.19 23.68
C ASN A 257 4.24 13.75 22.41
N ASN A 258 3.48 14.47 21.57
CA ASN A 258 3.98 15.11 20.34
C ASN A 258 4.65 14.15 19.34
N VAL A 259 4.28 12.87 19.33
CA VAL A 259 4.74 11.89 18.35
C VAL A 259 3.58 11.46 17.45
N PRO A 260 3.84 11.09 16.19
CA PRO A 260 2.81 10.56 15.31
C PRO A 260 2.31 9.21 15.82
N HIS A 261 1.12 8.83 15.39
CA HIS A 261 0.56 7.52 15.66
C HIS A 261 -0.20 7.01 14.45
N TYR A 262 -0.01 5.72 14.15
CA TYR A 262 -0.58 5.03 13.01
C TYR A 262 -1.48 3.89 13.47
N TRP A 263 -2.58 3.69 12.75
CA TRP A 263 -3.49 2.55 12.92
C TRP A 263 -4.14 2.19 11.59
N ASN A 264 -4.83 1.07 11.56
CA ASN A 264 -5.51 0.60 10.36
C ASN A 264 -7.00 0.91 10.40
N PHE A 265 -7.58 0.95 9.21
CA PHE A 265 -9.01 0.89 9.03
C PHE A 265 -9.39 -0.07 7.91
N VAL A 266 -10.60 -0.61 8.02
CA VAL A 266 -11.26 -1.45 7.01
C VAL A 266 -12.53 -0.72 6.61
N PRO A 267 -12.62 -0.20 5.38
CA PRO A 267 -13.82 0.49 4.92
C PRO A 267 -14.93 -0.51 4.60
N ASP A 268 -16.18 -0.07 4.76
CA ASP A 268 -17.33 -0.74 4.16
C ASP A 268 -17.98 0.11 3.08
N ASP A 269 -18.91 -0.48 2.31
CA ASP A 269 -19.58 0.21 1.21
C ASP A 269 -20.66 1.23 1.68
N HIS A 270 -20.89 1.36 2.99
CA HIS A 270 -21.82 2.31 3.60
C HIS A 270 -21.13 3.57 4.14
N CYS A 271 -19.89 3.82 3.76
CA CYS A 271 -19.06 4.94 4.24
C CYS A 271 -18.69 4.86 5.72
N ASP A 272 -18.84 3.70 6.36
CA ASP A 272 -18.33 3.42 7.68
C ASP A 272 -16.90 2.88 7.59
N ALA A 273 -16.10 3.09 8.64
CA ALA A 273 -14.78 2.50 8.76
C ALA A 273 -14.66 1.77 10.11
N PHE A 274 -13.99 0.64 10.08
CA PHE A 274 -13.72 -0.16 11.27
C PHE A 274 -12.23 -0.06 11.59
N PHE A 275 -11.90 0.59 12.69
CA PHE A 275 -10.52 0.86 13.11
C PHE A 275 -9.93 -0.29 13.90
N CYS A 276 -8.66 -0.58 13.67
CA CYS A 276 -7.93 -1.63 14.36
C CYS A 276 -6.44 -1.33 14.47
N SER A 277 -5.77 -2.08 15.34
CA SER A 277 -4.32 -2.05 15.43
C SER A 277 -3.78 -3.37 15.95
N LEU A 278 -2.64 -3.81 15.43
CA LEU A 278 -1.91 -4.97 15.99
C LEU A 278 -1.36 -4.72 17.39
N LEU A 279 -1.24 -3.46 17.80
CA LEU A 279 -0.64 -3.07 19.08
C LEU A 279 -1.64 -3.07 20.24
N TYR A 280 -2.92 -2.84 19.98
CA TYR A 280 -3.91 -2.69 21.04
C TYR A 280 -4.77 -3.93 21.19
N PRO A 281 -5.05 -4.36 22.43
CA PRO A 281 -6.01 -5.43 22.66
C PRO A 281 -7.43 -4.96 22.32
N GLY A 282 -8.22 -5.84 21.74
CA GLY A 282 -9.62 -5.59 21.44
C GLY A 282 -9.98 -5.81 19.97
N PRO A 283 -11.28 -5.92 19.68
CA PRO A 283 -11.82 -6.08 18.34
C PRO A 283 -11.74 -4.77 17.53
N LEU A 284 -12.11 -4.83 16.26
CA LEU A 284 -12.33 -3.63 15.45
C LEU A 284 -13.41 -2.73 16.07
N ILE A 285 -13.18 -1.42 16.00
CA ILE A 285 -14.08 -0.39 16.54
C ILE A 285 -14.70 0.40 15.38
N GLN A 286 -16.04 0.49 15.36
CA GLN A 286 -16.75 1.24 14.33
C GLN A 286 -16.58 2.77 14.50
N SER A 287 -16.52 3.52 13.40
CA SER A 287 -16.07 4.92 13.36
C SER A 287 -16.86 5.92 14.22
N HIS A 288 -18.16 5.74 14.39
CA HIS A 288 -18.94 6.70 15.19
C HIS A 288 -18.78 6.53 16.70
N THR A 289 -18.03 5.52 17.13
CA THR A 289 -17.72 5.27 18.56
C THR A 289 -16.24 5.45 18.85
N TYR A 290 -15.46 5.89 17.83
CA TYR A 290 -14.02 6.08 18.01
C TYR A 290 -13.72 7.35 18.79
N ASP A 291 -13.80 7.23 20.10
CA ASP A 291 -12.98 8.04 20.97
C ASP A 291 -11.58 7.40 20.96
N ALA A 292 -10.63 8.03 20.28
CA ALA A 292 -9.23 7.61 20.37
C ALA A 292 -8.93 7.34 21.85
N PRO A 293 -8.37 6.19 22.23
CA PRO A 293 -8.03 5.97 23.62
C PRO A 293 -7.10 7.09 24.05
N ARG A 294 -7.67 8.09 24.73
CA ARG A 294 -6.91 9.11 25.39
C ARG A 294 -6.09 8.35 26.42
N GLY A 295 -4.77 8.28 26.17
CA GLY A 295 -3.88 7.59 27.10
C GLY A 295 -4.18 8.07 28.51
N LYS A 296 -4.57 7.16 29.39
CA LYS A 296 -4.56 7.41 30.83
C LYS A 296 -3.15 7.28 31.32
#